data_f3d9f42e3dafa8c326c41dd152f5940c
#
_entry.id   f3d9f42e3dafa8c326c41dd152f5940c
#
_cell.length_a   1.000
_cell.length_b   1.000
_cell.length_c   1.000
_cell.angle_alpha   90.00
_cell.angle_beta   90.00
_cell.angle_gamma   90.00
#
_symmetry.space_group_name_H-M   'P 1'
#
loop_
_entity.id
_entity.type
_entity.pdbx_description
1 polymer ?
#
loop_
_entity_poly.entity_id
_entity_poly.type
_entity_poly.pdbx_seq_one_letter_code
_entity_poly.pdbx_strand_id
1 'polypeptide(L)'
;MSYKKFDQTDLEAIKNIVKDEERILYAKNINEEYSHDELGGASSYPDVVVKATSAEEISEIMKYAYENNIPVTPRGAGTGLVGSSVAIEHGIMIDSSLMNHILELDEENLTITVEPGVLLMELAAYVEDHDFFYPPDPGEKSATIGGNISTNAGGMRAVKYGVTRDYVRGLEVVLP
;
A
#
# COMPACT_ATOMS: atom_id res chain seq x y z
N MET A 1 -21.90 12.71 -6.27
CA MET A 1 -21.27 13.74 -5.42
C MET A 1 -19.90 14.01 -5.99
N SER A 2 -19.46 15.27 -6.10
CA SER A 2 -18.10 15.59 -6.52
C SER A 2 -17.24 15.71 -5.29
N TYR A 3 -16.01 15.20 -5.36
CA TYR A 3 -15.02 15.38 -4.31
C TYR A 3 -14.61 16.85 -4.19
N LYS A 4 -14.13 17.25 -2.99
CA LYS A 4 -13.48 18.53 -2.79
C LYS A 4 -12.20 18.58 -3.61
N LYS A 5 -11.94 19.71 -4.28
CA LYS A 5 -10.63 19.94 -4.90
C LYS A 5 -9.60 20.22 -3.81
N PHE A 6 -8.51 19.44 -3.80
CA PHE A 6 -7.41 19.60 -2.87
C PHE A 6 -6.75 21.00 -3.02
N ASP A 7 -6.44 21.66 -1.91
CA ASP A 7 -5.88 22.99 -1.89
C ASP A 7 -4.71 23.15 -0.89
N GLN A 8 -4.18 24.36 -0.78
CA GLN A 8 -3.05 24.65 0.10
C GLN A 8 -3.39 24.43 1.58
N THR A 9 -4.63 24.62 2.00
CA THR A 9 -5.05 24.38 3.38
C THR A 9 -5.00 22.88 3.70
N ASP A 10 -5.39 22.04 2.74
CA ASP A 10 -5.30 20.60 2.88
C ASP A 10 -3.85 20.13 2.97
N LEU A 11 -2.96 20.70 2.15
CA LEU A 11 -1.53 20.39 2.21
C LEU A 11 -0.93 20.73 3.59
N GLU A 12 -1.26 21.89 4.16
CA GLU A 12 -0.77 22.27 5.49
C GLU A 12 -1.36 21.34 6.58
N ALA A 13 -2.60 20.90 6.44
CA ALA A 13 -3.18 19.92 7.36
C ALA A 13 -2.45 18.55 7.29
N ILE A 14 -2.15 18.06 6.09
CA ILE A 14 -1.36 16.83 5.90
C ILE A 14 0.04 16.98 6.50
N LYS A 15 0.71 18.12 6.30
CA LYS A 15 2.02 18.39 6.91
C LYS A 15 1.96 18.38 8.45
N ASN A 16 0.89 18.89 9.03
CA ASN A 16 0.70 18.87 10.48
C ASN A 16 0.46 17.47 11.06
N ILE A 17 -0.15 16.55 10.27
CA ILE A 17 -0.33 15.16 10.64
C ILE A 17 1.01 14.41 10.55
N VAL A 18 1.66 14.47 9.39
CA VAL A 18 2.86 13.69 9.07
C VAL A 18 4.11 14.20 9.78
N LYS A 19 4.23 15.52 9.99
CA LYS A 19 5.34 16.20 10.71
C LYS A 19 6.74 16.01 10.12
N ASP A 20 6.86 15.33 8.99
CA ASP A 20 8.09 15.09 8.27
C ASP A 20 7.85 15.40 6.78
N GLU A 21 8.30 16.57 6.36
CA GLU A 21 8.07 17.04 4.99
C GLU A 21 8.81 16.21 3.93
N GLU A 22 9.87 15.48 4.29
CA GLU A 22 10.59 14.62 3.34
C GLU A 22 9.74 13.43 2.87
N ARG A 23 8.72 13.05 3.65
CA ARG A 23 7.75 12.00 3.34
C ARG A 23 6.53 12.47 2.56
N ILE A 24 6.45 13.77 2.25
CA ILE A 24 5.33 14.39 1.55
C ILE A 24 5.78 14.88 0.18
N LEU A 25 5.26 14.26 -0.88
CA LEU A 25 5.54 14.69 -2.25
C LEU A 25 4.32 15.45 -2.79
N TYR A 26 4.53 16.62 -3.36
CA TYR A 26 3.47 17.44 -3.95
C TYR A 26 3.97 18.25 -5.15
N ALA A 27 3.07 18.63 -6.02
CA ALA A 27 3.34 19.38 -7.23
C ALA A 27 4.46 18.72 -8.08
N LYS A 28 5.55 19.44 -8.36
CA LYS A 28 6.65 18.94 -9.23
C LYS A 28 7.51 17.85 -8.57
N ASN A 29 7.35 17.60 -7.28
CA ASN A 29 8.11 16.59 -6.55
C ASN A 29 7.46 15.20 -6.62
N ILE A 30 6.25 15.09 -7.19
CA ILE A 30 5.61 13.81 -7.42
C ILE A 30 6.24 13.16 -8.65
N ASN A 31 6.92 12.04 -8.45
CA ASN A 31 7.56 11.28 -9.52
C ASN A 31 6.52 10.68 -10.48
N GLU A 32 6.92 10.43 -11.72
CA GLU A 32 6.04 9.87 -12.76
C GLU A 32 5.46 8.50 -12.36
N GLU A 33 6.21 7.69 -11.62
CA GLU A 33 5.78 6.38 -11.14
C GLU A 33 4.44 6.42 -10.34
N TYR A 34 4.14 7.53 -9.66
CA TYR A 34 2.89 7.70 -8.92
C TYR A 34 1.68 8.00 -9.80
N SER A 35 1.87 8.21 -11.09
CA SER A 35 0.78 8.51 -12.03
C SER A 35 0.11 7.27 -12.61
N HIS A 36 0.73 6.09 -12.56
CA HIS A 36 0.28 4.88 -13.23
C HIS A 36 0.58 3.62 -12.43
N ASP A 37 0.02 2.51 -12.86
CA ASP A 37 0.40 1.15 -12.47
C ASP A 37 0.79 0.34 -13.72
N GLU A 38 1.04 -0.96 -13.59
CA GLU A 38 1.44 -1.81 -14.71
C GLU A 38 0.30 -2.14 -15.69
N LEU A 39 -0.93 -1.69 -15.44
CA LEU A 39 -2.04 -1.83 -16.40
C LEU A 39 -1.78 -1.08 -17.72
N GLY A 40 -1.03 0.03 -17.66
CA GLY A 40 -0.62 0.79 -18.83
C GLY A 40 -1.73 1.56 -19.56
N GLY A 41 -2.94 1.61 -19.03
CA GLY A 41 -4.10 2.23 -19.68
C GLY A 41 -4.64 3.48 -18.99
N ALA A 42 -4.29 3.71 -17.74
CA ALA A 42 -4.71 4.88 -16.96
C ALA A 42 -3.49 5.60 -16.41
N SER A 43 -3.50 6.93 -16.49
CA SER A 43 -2.47 7.77 -15.89
C SER A 43 -3.14 8.99 -15.27
N SER A 44 -2.91 9.18 -13.97
CA SER A 44 -3.43 10.34 -13.23
C SER A 44 -2.57 10.58 -11.99
N TYR A 45 -2.14 11.82 -11.78
CA TYR A 45 -1.37 12.20 -10.60
C TYR A 45 -2.29 12.48 -9.41
N PRO A 46 -1.91 12.03 -8.20
CA PRO A 46 -2.51 12.56 -6.96
C PRO A 46 -2.12 14.03 -6.77
N ASP A 47 -2.84 14.75 -5.93
CA ASP A 47 -2.46 16.10 -5.52
C ASP A 47 -1.29 16.09 -4.52
N VAL A 48 -1.26 15.04 -3.67
CA VAL A 48 -0.20 14.80 -2.69
C VAL A 48 0.04 13.30 -2.52
N VAL A 49 1.31 12.92 -2.34
CA VAL A 49 1.71 11.57 -1.91
C VAL A 49 2.24 11.65 -0.50
N VAL A 50 1.77 10.79 0.39
CA VAL A 50 2.28 10.62 1.74
C VAL A 50 2.90 9.23 1.87
N LYS A 51 4.17 9.16 2.19
CA LYS A 51 4.86 7.91 2.56
C LYS A 51 4.60 7.65 4.03
N ALA A 52 3.59 6.83 4.31
CA ALA A 52 3.16 6.53 5.67
C ALA A 52 4.14 5.62 6.42
N THR A 53 4.20 5.78 7.74
CA THR A 53 5.08 5.00 8.62
C THR A 53 4.34 4.27 9.75
N SER A 54 3.03 4.52 9.92
CA SER A 54 2.24 3.82 10.93
C SER A 54 0.74 3.80 10.59
N ALA A 55 0.02 2.88 11.23
CA ALA A 55 -1.44 2.77 11.12
C ALA A 55 -2.15 4.00 11.71
N GLU A 56 -1.61 4.57 12.79
CA GLU A 56 -2.15 5.79 13.41
C GLU A 56 -2.06 6.99 12.47
N GLU A 57 -0.93 7.16 11.80
CA GLU A 57 -0.75 8.24 10.80
C GLU A 57 -1.75 8.08 9.65
N ILE A 58 -1.91 6.86 9.13
CA ILE A 58 -2.91 6.54 8.10
C ILE A 58 -4.31 6.86 8.60
N SER A 59 -4.64 6.50 9.84
CA SER A 59 -5.95 6.78 10.45
C SER A 59 -6.24 8.28 10.54
N GLU A 60 -5.26 9.10 10.95
CA GLU A 60 -5.42 10.56 11.02
C GLU A 60 -5.63 11.16 9.63
N ILE A 61 -4.87 10.70 8.62
CA ILE A 61 -5.03 11.13 7.23
C ILE A 61 -6.42 10.74 6.70
N MET A 62 -6.86 9.48 6.92
CA MET A 62 -8.16 8.99 6.49
C MET A 62 -9.31 9.77 7.12
N LYS A 63 -9.22 10.07 8.41
CA LYS A 63 -10.20 10.89 9.11
C LYS A 63 -10.29 12.29 8.50
N TYR A 64 -9.15 12.94 8.29
CA TYR A 64 -9.09 14.24 7.65
C TYR A 64 -9.72 14.22 6.25
N ALA A 65 -9.35 13.24 5.45
CA ALA A 65 -9.87 13.06 4.08
C ALA A 65 -11.38 12.86 4.06
N TYR A 66 -11.91 12.02 4.96
CA TYR A 66 -13.34 11.76 5.10
C TYR A 66 -14.11 13.04 5.50
N GLU A 67 -13.66 13.76 6.53
CA GLU A 67 -14.30 14.99 7.02
C GLU A 67 -14.30 16.10 5.95
N ASN A 68 -13.33 16.10 5.04
CA ASN A 68 -13.20 17.11 3.99
C ASN A 68 -13.63 16.61 2.59
N ASN A 69 -14.18 15.40 2.47
CA ASN A 69 -14.62 14.80 1.20
C ASN A 69 -13.50 14.80 0.14
N ILE A 70 -12.27 14.41 0.55
CA ILE A 70 -11.10 14.28 -0.32
C ILE A 70 -10.90 12.79 -0.66
N PRO A 71 -10.70 12.42 -1.95
CA PRO A 71 -10.44 11.03 -2.30
C PRO A 71 -9.08 10.56 -1.82
N VAL A 72 -9.00 9.28 -1.42
CA VAL A 72 -7.75 8.64 -1.01
C VAL A 72 -7.48 7.42 -1.87
N THR A 73 -6.24 7.29 -2.35
CA THR A 73 -5.77 6.14 -3.13
C THR A 73 -4.64 5.46 -2.38
N PRO A 74 -4.79 4.21 -1.93
CA PRO A 74 -3.67 3.46 -1.33
C PRO A 74 -2.72 2.97 -2.43
N ARG A 75 -1.42 2.94 -2.11
CA ARG A 75 -0.38 2.44 -3.01
C ARG A 75 0.66 1.63 -2.25
N GLY A 76 0.98 0.46 -2.78
CA GLY A 76 2.20 -0.28 -2.46
C GLY A 76 3.27 -0.02 -3.53
N ALA A 77 3.83 -1.07 -4.12
CA ALA A 77 4.84 -0.95 -5.19
C ALA A 77 4.29 -0.47 -6.56
N GLY A 78 2.98 -0.35 -6.72
CA GLY A 78 2.39 0.08 -8.00
C GLY A 78 2.38 -0.98 -9.10
N THR A 79 2.70 -2.22 -8.79
CA THR A 79 2.80 -3.35 -9.73
C THR A 79 1.45 -3.97 -10.13
N GLY A 80 0.33 -3.37 -9.74
CA GLY A 80 -1.01 -3.84 -10.03
C GLY A 80 -1.36 -3.74 -11.52
N LEU A 81 -2.34 -4.58 -11.94
CA LEU A 81 -2.84 -4.63 -13.33
C LEU A 81 -4.33 -4.29 -13.41
N VAL A 82 -4.85 -3.52 -12.45
CA VAL A 82 -6.30 -3.22 -12.35
C VAL A 82 -6.60 -1.74 -12.15
N GLY A 83 -5.59 -0.87 -12.15
CA GLY A 83 -5.74 0.57 -11.98
C GLY A 83 -6.06 1.02 -10.55
N SER A 84 -6.05 0.12 -9.57
CA SER A 84 -6.47 0.42 -8.19
C SER A 84 -5.52 1.34 -7.41
N SER A 85 -4.28 1.46 -7.86
CA SER A 85 -3.26 2.36 -7.28
C SER A 85 -3.06 3.65 -8.08
N VAL A 86 -3.97 3.97 -9.02
CA VAL A 86 -3.95 5.19 -9.81
C VAL A 86 -4.98 6.17 -9.28
N ALA A 87 -4.56 7.39 -8.94
CA ALA A 87 -5.39 8.42 -8.34
C ALA A 87 -6.27 9.13 -9.40
N ILE A 88 -7.25 8.42 -9.97
CA ILE A 88 -8.12 8.94 -11.05
C ILE A 88 -8.95 10.15 -10.65
N GLU A 89 -9.23 10.31 -9.36
CA GLU A 89 -9.93 11.46 -8.78
C GLU A 89 -8.96 12.42 -8.07
N HIS A 90 -7.64 12.29 -8.33
CA HIS A 90 -6.59 13.07 -7.66
C HIS A 90 -6.55 12.84 -6.13
N GLY A 91 -6.52 13.90 -5.30
CA GLY A 91 -6.55 13.81 -3.85
C GLY A 91 -5.27 13.27 -3.22
N ILE A 92 -5.41 12.50 -2.15
CA ILE A 92 -4.29 11.99 -1.34
C ILE A 92 -3.93 10.58 -1.78
N MET A 93 -2.67 10.33 -2.09
CA MET A 93 -2.14 8.97 -2.24
C MET A 93 -1.35 8.59 -0.97
N ILE A 94 -1.70 7.46 -0.37
CA ILE A 94 -0.98 6.89 0.77
C ILE A 94 -0.07 5.78 0.27
N ASP A 95 1.22 6.03 0.30
CA ASP A 95 2.27 5.07 -0.07
C ASP A 95 2.75 4.34 1.20
N SER A 96 2.59 3.03 1.21
CA SER A 96 2.98 2.16 2.33
C SER A 96 4.42 1.64 2.25
N SER A 97 5.23 2.08 1.31
CA SER A 97 6.58 1.54 1.06
C SER A 97 7.55 1.67 2.25
N LEU A 98 7.32 2.64 3.15
CA LEU A 98 8.13 2.80 4.36
C LEU A 98 7.68 1.92 5.53
N MET A 99 6.50 1.29 5.44
CA MET A 99 6.01 0.30 6.41
C MET A 99 6.45 -1.10 5.93
N ASN A 100 7.73 -1.40 6.04
CA ASN A 100 8.36 -2.55 5.39
C ASN A 100 9.10 -3.49 6.36
N HIS A 101 8.70 -3.51 7.62
CA HIS A 101 9.31 -4.38 8.62
C HIS A 101 8.61 -5.73 8.72
N ILE A 102 9.40 -6.79 8.91
CA ILE A 102 8.94 -8.07 9.40
C ILE A 102 8.94 -7.97 10.93
N LEU A 103 7.77 -8.08 11.54
CA LEU A 103 7.59 -7.78 12.97
C LEU A 103 7.79 -9.00 13.86
N GLU A 104 7.30 -10.17 13.41
CA GLU A 104 7.33 -11.39 14.21
C GLU A 104 7.24 -12.62 13.30
N LEU A 105 8.03 -13.65 13.60
CA LEU A 105 7.86 -15.02 13.08
C LEU A 105 7.48 -15.94 14.25
N ASP A 106 6.25 -16.45 14.24
CA ASP A 106 5.78 -17.45 15.19
C ASP A 106 5.88 -18.84 14.54
N GLU A 107 6.98 -19.53 14.86
CA GLU A 107 7.29 -20.84 14.30
C GLU A 107 6.32 -21.95 14.80
N GLU A 108 5.79 -21.80 16.02
CA GLU A 108 4.85 -22.78 16.60
C GLU A 108 3.50 -22.76 15.86
N ASN A 109 3.00 -21.56 15.54
CA ASN A 109 1.73 -21.36 14.86
C ASN A 109 1.86 -21.23 13.33
N LEU A 110 3.08 -21.24 12.80
CA LEU A 110 3.41 -21.06 11.38
C LEU A 110 2.80 -19.75 10.83
N THR A 111 2.99 -18.67 11.58
CA THR A 111 2.52 -17.34 11.18
C THR A 111 3.66 -16.32 11.18
N ILE A 112 3.56 -15.34 10.30
CA ILE A 112 4.46 -14.21 10.22
C ILE A 112 3.65 -12.91 10.23
N THR A 113 4.03 -11.97 11.09
CA THR A 113 3.43 -10.64 11.16
C THR A 113 4.34 -9.67 10.45
N VAL A 114 3.79 -8.96 9.47
CA VAL A 114 4.54 -8.03 8.63
C VAL A 114 3.78 -6.74 8.41
N GLU A 115 4.50 -5.67 8.15
CA GLU A 115 3.94 -4.41 7.66
C GLU A 115 3.55 -4.52 6.17
N PRO A 116 2.60 -3.69 5.67
CA PRO A 116 2.03 -3.83 4.33
C PRO A 116 3.02 -3.58 3.20
N GLY A 117 4.09 -2.82 3.43
CA GLY A 117 5.11 -2.47 2.45
C GLY A 117 6.21 -3.52 2.27
N VAL A 118 6.24 -4.59 3.08
CA VAL A 118 7.19 -5.69 2.89
C VAL A 118 7.02 -6.29 1.50
N LEU A 119 8.12 -6.48 0.77
CA LEU A 119 8.10 -7.06 -0.56
C LEU A 119 7.91 -8.59 -0.48
N LEU A 120 7.18 -9.14 -1.45
CA LEU A 120 6.97 -10.59 -1.55
C LEU A 120 8.29 -11.37 -1.56
N MET A 121 9.29 -10.87 -2.29
CA MET A 121 10.61 -11.49 -2.38
C MET A 121 11.35 -11.49 -1.03
N GLU A 122 11.20 -10.43 -0.24
CA GLU A 122 11.82 -10.31 1.08
C GLU A 122 11.17 -11.26 2.08
N LEU A 123 9.83 -11.32 2.08
CA LEU A 123 9.09 -12.27 2.89
C LEU A 123 9.49 -13.71 2.55
N ALA A 124 9.52 -14.06 1.26
CA ALA A 124 9.86 -15.40 0.81
C ALA A 124 11.27 -15.80 1.25
N ALA A 125 12.25 -14.92 1.04
CA ALA A 125 13.63 -15.17 1.46
C ALA A 125 13.74 -15.31 2.99
N TYR A 126 13.08 -14.44 3.74
CA TYR A 126 13.11 -14.47 5.20
C TYR A 126 12.57 -15.79 5.77
N VAL A 127 11.44 -16.30 5.27
CA VAL A 127 10.89 -17.57 5.77
C VAL A 127 11.71 -18.78 5.29
N GLU A 128 12.31 -18.73 4.10
CA GLU A 128 13.23 -19.78 3.60
C GLU A 128 14.49 -19.88 4.46
N ASP A 129 15.04 -18.78 4.95
CA ASP A 129 16.18 -18.75 5.87
C ASP A 129 15.87 -19.38 7.25
N HIS A 130 14.58 -19.57 7.56
CA HIS A 130 14.07 -20.23 8.77
C HIS A 130 13.49 -21.63 8.49
N ASP A 131 13.83 -22.25 7.37
CA ASP A 131 13.36 -23.57 6.93
C ASP A 131 11.83 -23.64 6.67
N PHE A 132 11.17 -22.50 6.40
CA PHE A 132 9.76 -22.43 6.02
C PHE A 132 9.57 -22.08 4.55
N PHE A 133 8.32 -22.11 4.10
CA PHE A 133 7.96 -21.83 2.71
C PHE A 133 6.69 -20.98 2.64
N TYR A 134 6.74 -19.87 1.91
CA TYR A 134 5.57 -19.06 1.60
C TYR A 134 4.99 -19.48 0.24
N PRO A 135 3.81 -20.14 0.22
CA PRO A 135 3.31 -20.78 -0.99
C PRO A 135 2.79 -19.84 -2.09
N PRO A 136 2.09 -18.72 -1.80
CA PRO A 136 1.58 -17.83 -2.85
C PRO A 136 2.72 -17.27 -3.72
N ASP A 137 2.52 -17.36 -5.05
CA ASP A 137 3.50 -16.87 -6.03
C ASP A 137 2.78 -16.15 -7.18
N PRO A 138 2.38 -14.90 -6.99
CA PRO A 138 1.69 -14.11 -8.02
C PRO A 138 2.54 -13.76 -9.24
N GLY A 139 3.83 -14.12 -9.23
CA GLY A 139 4.77 -13.87 -10.33
C GLY A 139 5.55 -12.55 -10.16
N GLU A 140 4.90 -11.48 -9.72
CA GLU A 140 5.57 -10.20 -9.44
C GLU A 140 6.15 -10.19 -8.02
N LYS A 141 7.45 -10.36 -7.93
CA LYS A 141 8.16 -10.52 -6.66
C LYS A 141 8.45 -9.20 -5.95
N SER A 142 8.43 -8.09 -6.66
CA SER A 142 8.56 -6.74 -6.11
C SER A 142 7.23 -6.16 -5.62
N ALA A 143 6.12 -6.91 -5.75
CA ALA A 143 4.85 -6.52 -5.16
C ALA A 143 4.93 -6.49 -3.63
N THR A 144 4.21 -5.57 -2.99
CA THR A 144 4.09 -5.52 -1.54
C THR A 144 3.06 -6.51 -1.02
N ILE A 145 3.25 -7.01 0.20
CA ILE A 145 2.30 -7.94 0.84
C ILE A 145 0.92 -7.29 1.01
N GLY A 146 0.86 -6.01 1.40
CA GLY A 146 -0.41 -5.27 1.48
C GLY A 146 -1.12 -5.17 0.13
N GLY A 147 -0.39 -4.95 -0.96
CA GLY A 147 -0.92 -4.98 -2.32
C GLY A 147 -1.46 -6.36 -2.72
N ASN A 148 -0.70 -7.43 -2.44
CA ASN A 148 -1.11 -8.80 -2.70
C ASN A 148 -2.39 -9.19 -1.94
N ILE A 149 -2.52 -8.74 -0.69
CA ILE A 149 -3.74 -8.96 0.12
C ILE A 149 -4.92 -8.19 -0.47
N SER A 150 -4.73 -6.91 -0.79
CA SER A 150 -5.79 -6.03 -1.30
C SER A 150 -6.40 -6.53 -2.62
N THR A 151 -5.58 -7.11 -3.50
CA THR A 151 -6.01 -7.63 -4.79
C THR A 151 -6.27 -9.14 -4.79
N ASN A 152 -6.05 -9.79 -3.66
CA ASN A 152 -6.07 -11.26 -3.56
C ASN A 152 -5.18 -11.91 -4.62
N ALA A 153 -3.93 -11.49 -4.70
CA ALA A 153 -3.01 -11.91 -5.74
C ALA A 153 -2.84 -13.43 -5.77
N GLY A 154 -2.99 -14.01 -6.95
CA GLY A 154 -2.75 -15.42 -7.24
C GLY A 154 -1.50 -15.58 -8.09
N GLY A 155 -1.38 -16.70 -8.79
CA GLY A 155 -0.27 -16.94 -9.69
C GLY A 155 -0.16 -18.39 -10.15
N MET A 156 1.00 -18.75 -10.68
CA MET A 156 1.22 -20.07 -11.30
C MET A 156 1.05 -21.25 -10.33
N ARG A 157 1.27 -21.04 -9.03
CA ARG A 157 1.14 -22.06 -8.00
C ARG A 157 -0.27 -22.15 -7.40
N ALA A 158 -1.19 -21.25 -7.79
CA ALA A 158 -2.50 -21.12 -7.15
C ALA A 158 -3.37 -22.38 -7.25
N VAL A 159 -3.26 -23.15 -8.34
CA VAL A 159 -4.00 -24.41 -8.50
C VAL A 159 -3.67 -25.43 -7.40
N LYS A 160 -2.42 -25.45 -6.93
CA LYS A 160 -1.98 -26.36 -5.86
C LYS A 160 -2.12 -25.76 -4.47
N TYR A 161 -1.75 -24.50 -4.31
CA TYR A 161 -1.55 -23.90 -2.99
C TYR A 161 -2.62 -22.88 -2.63
N GLY A 162 -3.47 -22.46 -3.56
CA GLY A 162 -4.42 -21.37 -3.32
C GLY A 162 -3.82 -20.00 -3.63
N VAL A 163 -4.48 -18.97 -3.15
CA VAL A 163 -4.16 -17.56 -3.40
C VAL A 163 -3.85 -16.83 -2.08
N THR A 164 -3.47 -15.56 -2.14
CA THR A 164 -3.02 -14.80 -0.98
C THR A 164 -3.99 -14.86 0.21
N ARG A 165 -5.31 -14.69 0.00
CA ARG A 165 -6.32 -14.71 1.07
C ARG A 165 -6.35 -16.00 1.88
N ASP A 166 -5.94 -17.13 1.28
CA ASP A 166 -5.95 -18.43 1.95
C ASP A 166 -4.89 -18.53 3.05
N TYR A 167 -3.95 -17.58 3.05
CA TYR A 167 -2.83 -17.48 4.01
C TYR A 167 -2.96 -16.32 5.00
N VAL A 168 -3.97 -15.45 4.85
CA VAL A 168 -4.19 -14.32 5.76
C VAL A 168 -4.92 -14.80 7.00
N ARG A 169 -4.30 -14.64 8.19
CA ARG A 169 -4.87 -15.03 9.49
C ARG A 169 -5.49 -13.86 10.23
N GLY A 170 -4.98 -12.66 10.04
CA GLY A 170 -5.47 -11.45 10.66
C GLY A 170 -5.00 -10.22 9.91
N LEU A 171 -5.72 -9.11 10.08
CA LEU A 171 -5.40 -7.81 9.49
C LEU A 171 -5.66 -6.71 10.51
N GLU A 172 -4.75 -5.74 10.54
CA GLU A 172 -5.05 -4.41 11.03
C GLU A 172 -5.51 -3.58 9.83
N VAL A 173 -6.69 -2.94 9.94
CA VAL A 173 -7.33 -2.21 8.83
C VAL A 173 -7.77 -0.84 9.29
N VAL A 174 -7.37 0.20 8.56
CA VAL A 174 -7.93 1.54 8.70
C VAL A 174 -9.11 1.67 7.75
N LEU A 175 -10.29 1.96 8.30
CA LEU A 175 -11.52 2.18 7.54
C LEU A 175 -11.74 3.67 7.28
N PRO A 176 -12.48 4.02 6.19
CA PRO A 176 -12.87 5.39 5.90
C PRO A 176 -13.78 5.99 6.95
#